data_855e1c5d34eeaf0d0440f74d0077203d
#
_entry.id   855e1c5d34eeaf0d0440f74d0077203d
#
_cell.length_a   1.000
_cell.length_b   1.000
_cell.length_c   1.000
_cell.angle_alpha   90.00
_cell.angle_beta   90.00
_cell.angle_gamma   90.00
#
_symmetry.space_group_name_H-M   'P 1'
#
loop_
_entity.id
_entity.type
_entity.pdbx_description
1 polymer ?
#
loop_
_entity_poly.entity_id
_entity_poly.type
_entity_poly.pdbx_seq_one_letter_code
_entity_poly.pdbx_strand_id
1 'polypeptide(L)'
;MKWKTSDFDYDLPEELIAQTPLLDRTSSRMLVIHNTEKKYEDKHFYDIVDYLHAGDVLVRNNTRVIPARLFGTKEETGAHVELLLLRQLPDDIWECLVGNAKVVKLGAIVSFHDGRLRAECIEIGEKGLRKMRMIYNGIFNEILDELGNVPLPPYIKEKLNDPERYQTVYAKVRGSAAAPTAGLHFTDEIFSKLKEKGVTVVDVTLHVGLGTFRPMDTEDVEDHDMHSEVYYMSKEAADTLNAAKANGQRIFAIGTTSVRTLESVWNRFGKFEECSGETKLFIYPGYQWHTIDGMLTNFHLPKSTLIMMIASFVGYEFTLEAYRHAVKEKYRFFSFGDCMLITNE
;
A
#
# COMPACT_ATOMS: atom_id res chain seq x y z
N MET A 1 24.11 -15.07 -1.50
CA MET A 1 23.58 -15.49 -0.17
C MET A 1 22.11 -15.82 -0.38
N LYS A 2 21.62 -16.96 0.08
CA LYS A 2 20.20 -17.31 -0.06
C LYS A 2 19.48 -16.81 1.18
N TRP A 3 18.49 -15.95 1.00
CA TRP A 3 17.75 -15.34 2.11
C TRP A 3 16.60 -16.23 2.58
N LYS A 4 16.42 -16.31 3.89
CA LYS A 4 15.25 -16.93 4.51
C LYS A 4 14.30 -15.87 5.06
N THR A 5 13.02 -16.18 5.05
CA THR A 5 11.99 -15.30 5.65
C THR A 5 12.31 -14.99 7.12
N SER A 6 12.85 -15.98 7.85
CA SER A 6 13.26 -15.83 9.24
C SER A 6 14.41 -14.85 9.47
N ASP A 7 15.24 -14.56 8.45
CA ASP A 7 16.32 -13.58 8.58
C ASP A 7 15.77 -12.16 8.81
N PHE A 8 14.56 -11.89 8.37
CA PHE A 8 13.87 -10.58 8.51
C PHE A 8 12.95 -10.51 9.73
N ASP A 9 13.23 -11.33 10.73
CA ASP A 9 12.50 -11.33 12.00
C ASP A 9 13.08 -10.32 12.98
N TYR A 10 12.22 -9.72 13.77
CA TYR A 10 12.58 -8.90 14.92
C TYR A 10 11.47 -8.97 15.95
N ASP A 11 11.81 -8.75 17.20
CA ASP A 11 10.84 -8.75 18.30
C ASP A 11 10.01 -7.47 18.26
N LEU A 12 8.70 -7.60 18.03
CA LEU A 12 7.76 -6.49 17.99
C LEU A 12 6.66 -6.70 19.04
N PRO A 13 6.68 -5.94 20.15
CA PRO A 13 5.59 -5.95 21.11
C PRO A 13 4.26 -5.55 20.50
N GLU A 14 3.19 -6.31 20.77
CA GLU A 14 1.86 -6.08 20.20
C GLU A 14 1.31 -4.68 20.51
N GLU A 15 1.63 -4.14 21.67
CA GLU A 15 1.23 -2.80 22.11
C GLU A 15 1.79 -1.66 21.26
N LEU A 16 2.84 -1.90 20.46
CA LEU A 16 3.39 -0.91 19.55
C LEU A 16 2.65 -0.86 18.21
N ILE A 17 1.78 -1.81 17.93
CA ILE A 17 0.95 -1.82 16.72
C ILE A 17 -0.17 -0.79 16.87
N ALA A 18 -0.09 0.30 16.10
CA ALA A 18 -1.06 1.38 16.17
C ALA A 18 -2.46 0.93 15.75
N GLN A 19 -3.45 1.11 16.61
CA GLN A 19 -4.85 0.77 16.35
C GLN A 19 -5.65 1.95 15.80
N THR A 20 -5.25 3.18 16.14
CA THR A 20 -5.95 4.41 15.77
C THR A 20 -4.98 5.44 15.21
N PRO A 21 -5.41 6.27 14.22
CA PRO A 21 -4.59 7.38 13.75
C PRO A 21 -4.48 8.48 14.81
N LEU A 22 -3.38 9.22 14.81
CA LEU A 22 -3.23 10.44 15.59
C LEU A 22 -4.23 11.49 15.10
N LEU A 23 -4.69 12.39 16.00
CA LEU A 23 -5.58 13.50 15.63
C LEU A 23 -4.92 14.41 14.60
N ASP A 24 -3.69 14.83 14.86
CA ASP A 24 -2.85 15.51 13.90
C ASP A 24 -1.94 14.50 13.19
N ARG A 25 -2.16 14.32 11.89
CA ARG A 25 -1.39 13.39 11.05
C ARG A 25 0.10 13.71 11.04
N THR A 26 0.46 15.00 11.12
CA THR A 26 1.84 15.46 11.02
C THR A 26 2.64 15.28 12.30
N SER A 27 1.98 15.04 13.43
CA SER A 27 2.61 14.84 14.72
C SER A 27 3.20 13.45 14.95
N SER A 28 3.05 12.52 13.99
CA SER A 28 3.72 11.22 14.04
C SER A 28 5.24 11.38 14.10
N ARG A 29 5.90 10.43 14.77
CA ARG A 29 7.36 10.41 14.80
C ARG A 29 7.91 9.95 13.46
N MET A 30 9.09 10.41 13.14
CA MET A 30 9.80 10.07 11.90
C MET A 30 11.25 9.71 12.23
N LEU A 31 11.64 8.48 11.94
CA LEU A 31 13.02 8.06 11.98
C LEU A 31 13.69 8.43 10.65
N VAL A 32 14.62 9.39 10.67
CA VAL A 32 15.38 9.76 9.48
C VAL A 32 16.61 8.87 9.38
N ILE A 33 16.76 8.18 8.26
CA ILE A 33 17.88 7.32 7.95
C ILE A 33 18.76 7.97 6.89
N HIS A 34 19.97 8.35 7.26
CA HIS A 34 21.05 8.80 6.38
C HIS A 34 21.77 7.57 5.85
N ASN A 35 21.31 7.07 4.71
CA ASN A 35 21.71 5.76 4.20
C ASN A 35 23.20 5.69 3.84
N THR A 36 23.78 6.76 3.32
CA THR A 36 25.21 6.81 2.97
C THR A 36 26.09 6.75 4.21
N GLU A 37 25.75 7.49 5.27
CA GLU A 37 26.51 7.53 6.51
C GLU A 37 26.20 6.40 7.48
N LYS A 38 25.12 5.64 7.23
CA LYS A 38 24.59 4.62 8.16
C LYS A 38 24.32 5.20 9.54
N LYS A 39 23.61 6.32 9.57
CA LYS A 39 23.16 7.00 10.78
C LYS A 39 21.66 7.18 10.75
N TYR A 40 21.07 7.37 11.91
CA TYR A 40 19.65 7.73 12.03
C TYR A 40 19.45 8.77 13.12
N GLU A 41 18.37 9.52 13.02
CA GLU A 41 17.92 10.50 14.00
C GLU A 41 16.41 10.49 14.19
N ASP A 42 15.99 10.75 15.42
CA ASP A 42 14.58 10.81 15.80
C ASP A 42 14.02 12.20 15.57
N LYS A 43 12.98 12.31 14.74
CA LYS A 43 12.28 13.54 14.35
C LYS A 43 10.76 13.35 14.40
N HIS A 44 10.03 14.35 13.93
CA HIS A 44 8.60 14.27 13.66
C HIS A 44 8.33 14.43 12.16
N PHE A 45 7.20 13.93 11.69
CA PHE A 45 6.87 13.99 10.27
C PHE A 45 6.81 15.42 9.73
N TYR A 46 6.35 16.39 10.51
CA TYR A 46 6.33 17.79 10.06
C TYR A 46 7.73 18.34 9.71
N ASP A 47 8.81 17.74 10.22
CA ASP A 47 10.20 18.10 9.89
C ASP A 47 10.60 17.64 8.47
N ILE A 48 9.77 16.86 7.75
CA ILE A 48 10.07 16.38 6.39
C ILE A 48 10.43 17.52 5.44
N VAL A 49 9.85 18.69 5.67
CA VAL A 49 10.11 19.89 4.87
C VAL A 49 11.60 20.29 4.91
N ASP A 50 12.32 19.97 5.98
CA ASP A 50 13.75 20.31 6.13
C ASP A 50 14.65 19.37 5.32
N TYR A 51 14.19 18.16 5.01
CA TYR A 51 14.96 17.12 4.29
C TYR A 51 14.74 17.13 2.78
N LEU A 52 13.70 17.78 2.29
CA LEU A 52 13.44 17.92 0.87
C LEU A 52 13.88 19.31 0.39
N HIS A 53 14.55 19.35 -0.76
CA HIS A 53 15.15 20.57 -1.30
C HIS A 53 14.47 21.02 -2.58
N ALA A 54 14.70 22.28 -2.95
CA ALA A 54 14.26 22.80 -4.25
C ALA A 54 14.81 21.95 -5.39
N GLY A 55 13.94 21.55 -6.30
CA GLY A 55 14.26 20.67 -7.43
C GLY A 55 14.02 19.18 -7.16
N ASP A 56 13.82 18.76 -5.92
CA ASP A 56 13.43 17.38 -5.63
C ASP A 56 12.06 17.05 -6.23
N VAL A 57 11.88 15.79 -6.59
CA VAL A 57 10.60 15.25 -7.06
C VAL A 57 10.07 14.25 -6.05
N LEU A 58 8.85 14.48 -5.59
CA LEU A 58 8.16 13.65 -4.61
C LEU A 58 7.01 12.90 -5.29
N VAL A 59 7.12 11.58 -5.37
CA VAL A 59 6.14 10.71 -6.04
C VAL A 59 5.18 10.12 -5.04
N ARG A 60 3.88 10.25 -5.30
CA ARG A 60 2.82 9.74 -4.43
C ARG A 60 1.79 8.89 -5.18
N ASN A 61 1.24 7.90 -4.51
CA ASN A 61 0.19 7.04 -5.04
C ASN A 61 -1.18 7.63 -4.72
N ASN A 62 -1.88 8.11 -5.75
CA ASN A 62 -3.17 8.80 -5.64
C ASN A 62 -4.38 7.85 -5.62
N THR A 63 -4.17 6.57 -5.39
CA THR A 63 -5.27 5.61 -5.29
C THR A 63 -6.21 5.95 -4.13
N ARG A 64 -7.51 5.68 -4.33
CA ARG A 64 -8.55 5.82 -3.31
C ARG A 64 -9.12 4.46 -2.95
N VAL A 65 -9.18 4.18 -1.66
CA VAL A 65 -9.81 2.96 -1.14
C VAL A 65 -11.31 3.02 -1.40
N ILE A 66 -11.85 1.92 -1.91
CA ILE A 66 -13.29 1.73 -2.08
C ILE A 66 -13.87 0.96 -0.88
N PRO A 67 -15.16 1.10 -0.55
CA PRO A 67 -15.78 0.33 0.52
C PRO A 67 -16.00 -1.13 0.07
N ALA A 68 -14.89 -1.84 -0.11
CA ALA A 68 -14.79 -3.12 -0.79
C ALA A 68 -15.31 -4.32 0.02
N ARG A 69 -15.60 -4.13 1.32
CA ARG A 69 -16.08 -5.20 2.20
C ARG A 69 -17.60 -5.19 2.27
N LEU A 70 -18.21 -6.27 1.81
CA LEU A 70 -19.66 -6.46 1.75
C LEU A 70 -20.08 -7.63 2.62
N PHE A 71 -21.17 -7.47 3.37
CA PHE A 71 -21.78 -8.52 4.17
C PHE A 71 -23.15 -8.87 3.58
N GLY A 72 -23.35 -10.14 3.25
CA GLY A 72 -24.57 -10.61 2.62
C GLY A 72 -24.97 -12.00 3.09
N THR A 73 -25.98 -12.54 2.44
CA THR A 73 -26.49 -13.90 2.69
C THR A 73 -26.59 -14.68 1.40
N LYS A 74 -26.25 -15.95 1.43
CA LYS A 74 -26.50 -16.87 0.33
C LYS A 74 -28.00 -17.06 0.17
N GLU A 75 -28.57 -16.74 -1.00
CA GLU A 75 -30.03 -16.75 -1.22
C GLU A 75 -30.67 -18.09 -0.92
N GLU A 76 -30.03 -19.19 -1.33
CA GLU A 76 -30.58 -20.54 -1.19
C GLU A 76 -30.67 -21.03 0.27
N THR A 77 -29.73 -20.62 1.14
CA THR A 77 -29.59 -21.20 2.49
C THR A 77 -29.64 -20.20 3.62
N GLY A 78 -29.58 -18.89 3.34
CA GLY A 78 -29.48 -17.84 4.33
C GLY A 78 -28.13 -17.78 5.06
N ALA A 79 -27.14 -18.53 4.61
CA ALA A 79 -25.81 -18.54 5.24
C ALA A 79 -25.14 -17.16 5.08
N HIS A 80 -24.57 -16.64 6.17
CA HIS A 80 -23.82 -15.38 6.15
C HIS A 80 -22.53 -15.53 5.35
N VAL A 81 -22.26 -14.55 4.49
CA VAL A 81 -21.11 -14.47 3.61
C VAL A 81 -20.49 -13.06 3.71
N GLU A 82 -19.19 -13.01 3.91
CA GLU A 82 -18.40 -11.81 3.71
C GLU A 82 -17.75 -11.86 2.34
N LEU A 83 -17.93 -10.80 1.56
CA LEU A 83 -17.30 -10.62 0.25
C LEU A 83 -16.37 -9.42 0.31
N LEU A 84 -15.12 -9.65 -0.07
CA LEU A 84 -14.12 -8.60 -0.14
C LEU A 84 -13.64 -8.45 -1.58
N LEU A 85 -13.99 -7.32 -2.20
CA LEU A 85 -13.64 -6.99 -3.57
C LEU A 85 -12.14 -6.70 -3.66
N LEU A 86 -11.44 -7.42 -4.54
CA LEU A 86 -9.99 -7.28 -4.72
C LEU A 86 -9.63 -6.59 -6.03
N ARG A 87 -10.24 -7.02 -7.13
CA ARG A 87 -9.95 -6.51 -8.48
C ARG A 87 -11.19 -6.57 -9.36
N GLN A 88 -11.47 -5.48 -10.05
CA GLN A 88 -12.48 -5.44 -11.08
C GLN A 88 -11.93 -6.05 -12.38
N LEU A 89 -12.75 -6.89 -13.00
CA LEU A 89 -12.55 -7.47 -14.33
C LEU A 89 -13.62 -6.93 -15.28
N PRO A 90 -13.52 -7.15 -16.61
CA PRO A 90 -14.60 -6.83 -17.54
C PRO A 90 -15.94 -7.49 -17.17
N ASP A 91 -17.03 -6.98 -17.71
CA ASP A 91 -18.39 -7.55 -17.63
C ASP A 91 -18.95 -7.65 -16.20
N ASP A 92 -18.70 -6.62 -15.37
CA ASP A 92 -19.14 -6.56 -13.95
C ASP A 92 -18.67 -7.73 -13.09
N ILE A 93 -17.54 -8.34 -13.47
CA ILE A 93 -16.93 -9.43 -12.71
C ILE A 93 -15.89 -8.85 -11.76
N TRP A 94 -15.84 -9.41 -10.55
CA TRP A 94 -14.83 -9.08 -9.56
C TRP A 94 -14.13 -10.34 -9.04
N GLU A 95 -12.81 -10.26 -8.93
CA GLU A 95 -12.07 -11.17 -8.06
C GLU A 95 -12.34 -10.77 -6.61
N CYS A 96 -12.76 -11.74 -5.81
CA CYS A 96 -13.14 -11.52 -4.43
C CYS A 96 -12.48 -12.54 -3.52
N LEU A 97 -12.14 -12.12 -2.31
CA LEU A 97 -11.89 -13.04 -1.21
C LEU A 97 -13.20 -13.25 -0.46
N VAL A 98 -13.57 -14.49 -0.26
CA VAL A 98 -14.87 -14.84 0.34
C VAL A 98 -14.66 -15.43 1.73
N GLY A 99 -15.19 -14.75 2.73
CA GLY A 99 -15.37 -15.32 4.07
C GLY A 99 -16.47 -16.37 4.05
N ASN A 100 -16.25 -17.50 4.74
CA ASN A 100 -17.12 -18.68 4.66
C ASN A 100 -17.21 -19.27 3.23
N ALA A 101 -16.07 -19.31 2.52
CA ALA A 101 -15.99 -19.71 1.11
C ALA A 101 -16.57 -21.11 0.82
N LYS A 102 -16.67 -21.97 1.84
CA LYS A 102 -17.22 -23.34 1.70
C LYS A 102 -18.69 -23.36 1.26
N VAL A 103 -19.46 -22.32 1.62
CA VAL A 103 -20.89 -22.23 1.25
C VAL A 103 -21.10 -21.58 -0.13
N VAL A 104 -20.11 -20.85 -0.66
CA VAL A 104 -20.16 -20.17 -1.95
C VAL A 104 -19.55 -21.06 -3.03
N LYS A 105 -20.38 -21.91 -3.60
CA LYS A 105 -20.04 -22.82 -4.71
C LYS A 105 -20.35 -22.17 -6.06
N LEU A 106 -19.92 -22.80 -7.15
CA LEU A 106 -20.25 -22.37 -8.50
C LEU A 106 -21.77 -22.22 -8.68
N GLY A 107 -22.20 -21.07 -9.22
CA GLY A 107 -23.62 -20.71 -9.41
C GLY A 107 -24.32 -20.21 -8.14
N ALA A 108 -23.65 -20.22 -6.97
CA ALA A 108 -24.25 -19.67 -5.76
C ALA A 108 -24.42 -18.15 -5.88
N ILE A 109 -25.58 -17.66 -5.45
CA ILE A 109 -25.89 -16.23 -5.40
C ILE A 109 -25.88 -15.76 -3.95
N VAL A 110 -25.14 -14.68 -3.72
CA VAL A 110 -25.08 -13.94 -2.45
C VAL A 110 -25.82 -12.62 -2.63
N SER A 111 -26.79 -12.35 -1.77
CA SER A 111 -27.59 -11.15 -1.79
C SER A 111 -27.15 -10.19 -0.68
N PHE A 112 -27.06 -8.91 -1.02
CA PHE A 112 -26.70 -7.83 -0.11
C PHE A 112 -27.88 -6.86 -0.01
N HIS A 113 -28.20 -6.46 1.21
CA HIS A 113 -29.20 -5.44 1.49
C HIS A 113 -30.50 -5.58 0.67
N ASP A 114 -31.31 -6.58 0.99
CA ASP A 114 -32.62 -6.86 0.38
C ASP A 114 -32.59 -7.10 -1.16
N GLY A 115 -31.44 -7.58 -1.68
CA GLY A 115 -31.28 -7.92 -3.09
C GLY A 115 -30.92 -6.76 -4.01
N ARG A 116 -30.65 -5.58 -3.48
CA ARG A 116 -30.24 -4.40 -4.24
C ARG A 116 -28.91 -4.60 -4.96
N LEU A 117 -28.00 -5.38 -4.36
CA LEU A 117 -26.83 -5.92 -4.98
C LEU A 117 -26.81 -7.42 -4.77
N ARG A 118 -26.53 -8.18 -5.84
CA ARG A 118 -26.37 -9.63 -5.80
C ARG A 118 -25.06 -10.00 -6.48
N ALA A 119 -24.44 -11.10 -6.07
CA ALA A 119 -23.23 -11.58 -6.67
C ALA A 119 -23.35 -13.08 -6.94
N GLU A 120 -23.13 -13.50 -8.19
CA GLU A 120 -23.11 -14.89 -8.63
C GLU A 120 -21.68 -15.39 -8.69
N CYS A 121 -21.39 -16.53 -8.06
CA CYS A 121 -20.10 -17.19 -8.15
C CYS A 121 -19.95 -17.89 -9.51
N ILE A 122 -19.09 -17.37 -10.37
CA ILE A 122 -18.86 -17.91 -11.73
C ILE A 122 -17.54 -18.69 -11.84
N GLU A 123 -16.63 -18.57 -10.87
CA GLU A 123 -15.38 -19.33 -10.84
C GLU A 123 -14.88 -19.50 -9.41
N ILE A 124 -14.36 -20.68 -9.10
CA ILE A 124 -13.77 -21.02 -7.81
C ILE A 124 -12.26 -21.04 -7.93
N GLY A 125 -11.58 -20.16 -7.20
CA GLY A 125 -10.12 -20.14 -7.04
C GLY A 125 -9.68 -20.79 -5.73
N GLU A 126 -8.38 -20.79 -5.51
CA GLU A 126 -7.75 -21.29 -4.29
C GLU A 126 -7.89 -20.34 -3.11
N LYS A 127 -7.68 -20.86 -1.89
CA LYS A 127 -7.57 -20.07 -0.63
C LYS A 127 -8.73 -19.07 -0.42
N GLY A 128 -9.95 -19.42 -0.84
CA GLY A 128 -11.13 -18.57 -0.66
C GLY A 128 -11.38 -17.55 -1.78
N LEU A 129 -10.54 -17.52 -2.80
CA LEU A 129 -10.76 -16.66 -3.97
C LEU A 129 -11.94 -17.17 -4.81
N ARG A 130 -12.71 -16.21 -5.33
CA ARG A 130 -13.83 -16.43 -6.25
C ARG A 130 -13.87 -15.33 -7.30
N LYS A 131 -14.34 -15.64 -8.50
CA LYS A 131 -14.81 -14.63 -9.43
C LYS A 131 -16.33 -14.53 -9.28
N MET A 132 -16.79 -13.33 -8.97
CA MET A 132 -18.19 -13.02 -8.71
C MET A 132 -18.69 -12.06 -9.78
N ARG A 133 -19.78 -12.41 -10.46
CA ARG A 133 -20.50 -11.50 -11.36
C ARG A 133 -21.48 -10.69 -10.55
N MET A 134 -21.36 -9.35 -10.60
CA MET A 134 -22.24 -8.44 -9.89
C MET A 134 -23.53 -8.25 -10.67
N ILE A 135 -24.67 -8.32 -9.98
CA ILE A 135 -26.02 -8.16 -10.53
C ILE A 135 -26.69 -7.04 -9.74
N TYR A 136 -26.97 -5.94 -10.41
CA TYR A 136 -27.52 -4.72 -9.80
C TYR A 136 -28.23 -3.88 -10.84
N ASN A 137 -28.99 -2.86 -10.37
CA ASN A 137 -29.60 -1.85 -11.22
C ASN A 137 -29.14 -0.47 -10.74
N GLY A 138 -28.64 0.36 -11.66
CA GLY A 138 -28.11 1.70 -11.35
C GLY A 138 -26.61 1.79 -11.48
N ILE A 139 -25.97 2.62 -10.66
CA ILE A 139 -24.54 2.88 -10.70
C ILE A 139 -23.86 2.08 -9.59
N PHE A 140 -22.98 1.13 -9.97
CA PHE A 140 -22.33 0.22 -9.04
C PHE A 140 -21.58 0.94 -7.89
N ASN A 141 -20.84 2.00 -8.21
CA ASN A 141 -20.09 2.74 -7.20
C ASN A 141 -20.99 3.41 -6.15
N GLU A 142 -22.16 3.92 -6.54
CA GLU A 142 -23.12 4.50 -5.60
C GLU A 142 -23.71 3.43 -4.66
N ILE A 143 -24.05 2.27 -5.23
CA ILE A 143 -24.52 1.12 -4.45
C ILE A 143 -23.45 0.66 -3.48
N LEU A 144 -22.20 0.57 -3.95
CA LEU A 144 -21.07 0.16 -3.13
C LEU A 144 -20.79 1.14 -1.99
N ASP A 145 -20.89 2.44 -2.23
CA ASP A 145 -20.71 3.48 -1.21
C ASP A 145 -21.77 3.40 -0.10
N GLU A 146 -22.99 2.95 -0.44
CA GLU A 146 -24.05 2.77 0.54
C GLU A 146 -23.96 1.45 1.33
N LEU A 147 -23.59 0.35 0.67
CA LEU A 147 -23.64 -0.99 1.25
C LEU A 147 -22.30 -1.48 1.79
N GLY A 148 -21.21 -0.97 1.25
CA GLY A 148 -19.87 -1.44 1.55
C GLY A 148 -19.27 -0.80 2.79
N ASN A 149 -18.25 -1.46 3.30
CA ASN A 149 -17.41 -0.94 4.37
C ASN A 149 -15.97 -0.84 3.88
N VAL A 150 -15.26 0.21 4.31
CA VAL A 150 -13.83 0.35 4.03
C VAL A 150 -13.09 -0.78 4.75
N PRO A 151 -12.36 -1.63 4.03
CA PRO A 151 -11.62 -2.72 4.64
C PRO A 151 -10.38 -2.17 5.35
N LEU A 152 -10.30 -2.39 6.65
CA LEU A 152 -9.09 -2.12 7.41
C LEU A 152 -8.19 -3.36 7.40
N PRO A 153 -6.85 -3.18 7.52
CA PRO A 153 -5.93 -4.29 7.70
C PRO A 153 -6.31 -5.19 8.87
N PRO A 154 -6.04 -6.50 8.82
CA PRO A 154 -6.51 -7.45 9.84
C PRO A 154 -5.93 -7.25 11.24
N TYR A 155 -4.82 -6.53 11.37
CA TYR A 155 -4.21 -6.19 12.65
C TYR A 155 -4.85 -4.97 13.33
N ILE A 156 -5.70 -4.21 12.64
CA ILE A 156 -6.51 -3.13 13.23
C ILE A 156 -7.81 -3.74 13.72
N LYS A 157 -7.94 -3.84 15.04
CA LYS A 157 -9.10 -4.41 15.73
C LYS A 157 -10.11 -3.33 16.11
N GLU A 158 -9.66 -2.09 16.23
CA GLU A 158 -10.49 -0.94 16.58
C GLU A 158 -11.35 -0.46 15.41
N LYS A 159 -12.59 -0.09 15.70
CA LYS A 159 -13.49 0.47 14.70
C LYS A 159 -13.07 1.92 14.40
N LEU A 160 -12.91 2.22 13.12
CA LEU A 160 -12.64 3.57 12.67
C LEU A 160 -13.94 4.38 12.63
N ASN A 161 -14.02 5.46 13.40
CA ASN A 161 -15.22 6.31 13.45
C ASN A 161 -15.39 7.15 12.18
N ASP A 162 -14.30 7.54 11.56
CA ASP A 162 -14.26 8.32 10.32
C ASP A 162 -13.47 7.55 9.24
N PRO A 163 -14.14 6.96 8.24
CA PRO A 163 -13.49 6.23 7.15
C PRO A 163 -12.48 7.07 6.35
N GLU A 164 -12.66 8.40 6.27
CA GLU A 164 -11.71 9.29 5.57
C GLU A 164 -10.34 9.35 6.26
N ARG A 165 -10.24 8.91 7.51
CA ARG A 165 -8.94 8.78 8.19
C ARG A 165 -8.08 7.66 7.59
N TYR A 166 -8.66 6.72 6.86
CA TYR A 166 -7.95 5.68 6.09
C TYR A 166 -7.86 6.03 4.59
N GLN A 167 -7.84 7.32 4.28
CA GLN A 167 -7.58 7.88 2.95
C GLN A 167 -6.48 8.94 3.04
N THR A 168 -5.64 9.01 2.01
CA THR A 168 -4.72 10.14 1.85
C THR A 168 -5.49 11.39 1.46
N VAL A 169 -4.99 12.58 1.81
CA VAL A 169 -5.62 13.87 1.41
C VAL A 169 -5.65 14.07 -0.11
N TYR A 170 -4.84 13.30 -0.84
CA TYR A 170 -4.76 13.34 -2.31
C TYR A 170 -5.37 12.09 -2.98
N ALA A 171 -6.11 11.26 -2.25
CA ALA A 171 -6.77 10.09 -2.79
C ALA A 171 -7.80 10.48 -3.86
N LYS A 172 -7.63 9.99 -5.09
CA LYS A 172 -8.42 10.41 -6.25
C LYS A 172 -8.96 9.23 -7.06
N VAL A 173 -8.09 8.31 -7.45
CA VAL A 173 -8.45 7.22 -8.38
C VAL A 173 -8.99 6.02 -7.59
N ARG A 174 -10.30 5.78 -7.68
CA ARG A 174 -10.98 4.68 -6.98
C ARG A 174 -10.54 3.32 -7.50
N GLY A 175 -10.42 2.33 -6.64
CA GLY A 175 -10.14 0.95 -7.05
C GLY A 175 -9.29 0.14 -6.07
N SER A 176 -8.79 0.75 -4.99
CA SER A 176 -7.91 0.09 -4.03
C SER A 176 -8.69 -0.59 -2.91
N ALA A 177 -8.23 -1.76 -2.49
CA ALA A 177 -8.72 -2.44 -1.29
C ALA A 177 -8.01 -1.97 -0.01
N ALA A 178 -6.87 -1.29 -0.12
CA ALA A 178 -6.12 -0.75 1.00
C ALA A 178 -5.51 0.61 0.67
N ALA A 179 -5.29 1.45 1.69
CA ALA A 179 -4.66 2.76 1.53
C ALA A 179 -3.13 2.64 1.39
N PRO A 180 -2.49 3.54 0.62
CA PRO A 180 -1.04 3.72 0.65
C PRO A 180 -0.64 4.48 1.92
N THR A 181 -0.48 3.75 3.02
CA THR A 181 -0.55 4.28 4.38
C THR A 181 0.58 5.25 4.75
N ALA A 182 1.74 5.19 4.10
CA ALA A 182 2.78 6.21 4.28
C ALA A 182 2.31 7.62 3.86
N GLY A 183 1.37 7.71 2.93
CA GLY A 183 0.75 8.97 2.53
C GLY A 183 -0.21 9.56 3.56
N LEU A 184 -0.64 8.79 4.55
CA LEU A 184 -1.57 9.26 5.60
C LEU A 184 -0.97 10.34 6.50
N HIS A 185 0.33 10.47 6.56
CA HIS A 185 1.02 11.51 7.34
C HIS A 185 0.88 12.90 6.74
N PHE A 186 0.71 12.98 5.41
CA PHE A 186 0.66 14.24 4.68
C PHE A 186 -0.66 14.99 4.88
N THR A 187 -0.54 16.32 4.88
CA THR A 187 -1.65 17.27 4.83
C THR A 187 -1.45 18.23 3.64
N ASP A 188 -2.51 18.91 3.23
CA ASP A 188 -2.42 19.94 2.18
C ASP A 188 -1.45 21.06 2.56
N GLU A 189 -1.33 21.36 3.86
CA GLU A 189 -0.36 22.36 4.37
C GLU A 189 1.09 21.91 4.12
N ILE A 190 1.42 20.63 4.39
CA ILE A 190 2.77 20.12 4.13
C ILE A 190 3.08 20.16 2.63
N PHE A 191 2.14 19.75 1.76
CA PHE A 191 2.34 19.87 0.32
C PHE A 191 2.50 21.31 -0.15
N SER A 192 1.77 22.26 0.43
CA SER A 192 1.93 23.68 0.13
C SER A 192 3.32 24.18 0.48
N LYS A 193 3.82 23.88 1.67
CA LYS A 193 5.19 24.22 2.11
C LYS A 193 6.26 23.62 1.20
N LEU A 194 6.09 22.34 0.80
CA LEU A 194 7.02 21.67 -0.11
C LEU A 194 7.01 22.32 -1.50
N LYS A 195 5.84 22.68 -2.02
CA LYS A 195 5.70 23.39 -3.30
C LYS A 195 6.33 24.77 -3.26
N GLU A 196 6.12 25.54 -2.19
CA GLU A 196 6.75 26.86 -1.98
C GLU A 196 8.28 26.74 -1.92
N LYS A 197 8.79 25.64 -1.38
CA LYS A 197 10.23 25.34 -1.35
C LYS A 197 10.79 24.92 -2.72
N GLY A 198 9.94 24.64 -3.71
CA GLY A 198 10.36 24.23 -5.06
C GLY A 198 10.41 22.71 -5.26
N VAL A 199 9.76 21.94 -4.41
CA VAL A 199 9.59 20.48 -4.59
C VAL A 199 8.46 20.22 -5.59
N THR A 200 8.72 19.37 -6.59
CA THR A 200 7.71 18.95 -7.55
C THR A 200 7.01 17.69 -7.06
N VAL A 201 5.67 17.69 -7.07
CA VAL A 201 4.87 16.51 -6.69
C VAL A 201 4.33 15.82 -7.93
N VAL A 202 4.51 14.51 -8.02
CA VAL A 202 4.07 13.67 -9.16
C VAL A 202 3.14 12.57 -8.65
N ASP A 203 2.00 12.42 -9.31
CA ASP A 203 1.04 11.35 -9.02
C ASP A 203 1.30 10.12 -9.91
N VAL A 204 1.32 8.97 -9.27
CA VAL A 204 1.17 7.64 -9.90
C VAL A 204 -0.03 6.94 -9.28
N THR A 205 -0.50 5.87 -9.89
CA THR A 205 -1.59 5.07 -9.35
C THR A 205 -1.17 3.62 -9.25
N LEU A 206 -1.34 3.02 -8.06
CA LEU A 206 -1.29 1.58 -7.87
C LEU A 206 -2.44 1.20 -6.94
N HIS A 207 -3.29 0.30 -7.42
CA HIS A 207 -4.39 -0.23 -6.60
C HIS A 207 -3.87 -1.34 -5.70
N VAL A 208 -3.83 -1.04 -4.41
CA VAL A 208 -3.30 -1.95 -3.38
C VAL A 208 -4.29 -3.06 -3.12
N GLY A 209 -3.85 -4.30 -3.30
CA GLY A 209 -4.60 -5.49 -2.92
C GLY A 209 -4.35 -5.88 -1.45
N LEU A 210 -5.21 -6.71 -0.90
CA LEU A 210 -5.06 -7.22 0.47
C LEU A 210 -3.92 -8.21 0.64
N GLY A 211 -3.35 -8.70 -0.45
CA GLY A 211 -2.17 -9.56 -0.41
C GLY A 211 -0.98 -8.92 0.32
N THR A 212 -0.90 -7.59 0.33
CA THR A 212 0.12 -6.82 1.05
C THR A 212 0.13 -7.09 2.57
N PHE A 213 -1.01 -7.50 3.12
CA PHE A 213 -1.14 -7.82 4.55
C PHE A 213 -1.06 -9.31 4.87
N ARG A 214 -0.84 -10.16 3.87
CA ARG A 214 -0.64 -11.59 4.11
C ARG A 214 0.80 -11.84 4.55
N PRO A 215 1.01 -12.60 5.63
CA PRO A 215 2.34 -13.08 5.98
C PRO A 215 2.91 -13.92 4.83
N MET A 216 4.23 -13.90 4.68
CA MET A 216 4.90 -14.85 3.80
C MET A 216 4.73 -16.27 4.37
N ASP A 217 4.38 -17.20 3.50
CA ASP A 217 4.15 -18.62 3.82
C ASP A 217 5.30 -19.52 3.33
N THR A 218 6.36 -18.93 2.77
CA THR A 218 7.55 -19.63 2.28
C THR A 218 8.72 -19.46 3.22
N GLU A 219 9.57 -20.48 3.35
CA GLU A 219 10.80 -20.41 4.14
C GLU A 219 11.88 -19.63 3.38
N ASP A 220 12.09 -19.97 2.12
CA ASP A 220 13.03 -19.27 1.24
C ASP A 220 12.35 -18.04 0.61
N VAL A 221 13.01 -16.89 0.66
CA VAL A 221 12.48 -15.61 0.13
C VAL A 221 12.21 -15.70 -1.37
N GLU A 222 13.07 -16.38 -2.11
CA GLU A 222 12.98 -16.53 -3.57
C GLU A 222 11.75 -17.33 -4.02
N ASP A 223 11.18 -18.18 -3.16
CA ASP A 223 10.03 -19.03 -3.47
C ASP A 223 8.67 -18.31 -3.27
N HIS A 224 8.71 -17.06 -2.79
CA HIS A 224 7.49 -16.29 -2.56
C HIS A 224 6.85 -15.80 -3.86
N ASP A 225 5.62 -16.22 -4.13
CA ASP A 225 4.81 -15.69 -5.26
C ASP A 225 4.10 -14.39 -4.83
N MET A 226 4.68 -13.25 -5.25
CA MET A 226 4.10 -11.94 -4.97
C MET A 226 2.80 -11.77 -5.73
N HIS A 227 1.77 -11.29 -5.03
CA HIS A 227 0.48 -10.98 -5.64
C HIS A 227 0.58 -9.87 -6.68
N SER A 228 -0.29 -9.92 -7.69
CA SER A 228 -0.35 -8.93 -8.77
C SER A 228 -1.16 -7.70 -8.33
N GLU A 229 -0.66 -6.51 -8.64
CA GLU A 229 -1.34 -5.24 -8.43
C GLU A 229 -1.31 -4.40 -9.70
N VAL A 230 -2.43 -3.74 -9.97
CA VAL A 230 -2.60 -2.89 -11.17
C VAL A 230 -2.03 -1.51 -10.92
N TYR A 231 -1.22 -1.01 -11.87
CA TYR A 231 -0.65 0.33 -11.80
C TYR A 231 -0.86 1.14 -13.09
N TYR A 232 -0.78 2.46 -12.93
CA TYR A 232 -0.87 3.43 -14.03
C TYR A 232 0.17 4.53 -13.84
N MET A 233 0.80 4.93 -14.96
CA MET A 233 1.66 6.10 -15.03
C MET A 233 1.19 6.96 -16.19
N SER A 234 0.89 8.25 -15.93
CA SER A 234 0.51 9.19 -16.99
C SER A 234 1.74 9.67 -17.75
N LYS A 235 1.49 10.20 -18.97
CA LYS A 235 2.53 10.82 -19.77
C LYS A 235 3.21 11.99 -19.04
N GLU A 236 2.42 12.84 -18.38
CA GLU A 236 2.93 13.97 -17.59
C GLU A 236 3.88 13.52 -16.46
N ALA A 237 3.49 12.48 -15.74
CA ALA A 237 4.33 11.89 -14.69
C ALA A 237 5.63 11.33 -15.27
N ALA A 238 5.55 10.57 -16.36
CA ALA A 238 6.72 9.98 -17.02
C ALA A 238 7.68 11.06 -17.54
N ASP A 239 7.17 12.08 -18.23
CA ASP A 239 7.98 13.20 -18.75
C ASP A 239 8.69 13.95 -17.61
N THR A 240 7.97 14.26 -16.51
CA THR A 240 8.54 14.94 -15.35
C THR A 240 9.64 14.11 -14.68
N LEU A 241 9.43 12.82 -14.51
CA LEU A 241 10.41 11.93 -13.87
C LEU A 241 11.63 11.70 -14.74
N ASN A 242 11.47 11.57 -16.08
CA ASN A 242 12.59 11.47 -17.01
C ASN A 242 13.42 12.77 -17.01
N ALA A 243 12.77 13.94 -17.00
CA ALA A 243 13.46 15.22 -16.91
C ALA A 243 14.24 15.36 -15.58
N ALA A 244 13.65 14.93 -14.48
CA ALA A 244 14.31 14.93 -13.17
C ALA A 244 15.57 14.07 -13.20
N LYS A 245 15.50 12.85 -13.75
CA LYS A 245 16.67 11.97 -13.89
C LYS A 245 17.75 12.58 -14.79
N ALA A 246 17.38 13.14 -15.91
CA ALA A 246 18.30 13.79 -16.85
C ALA A 246 19.03 14.99 -16.21
N ASN A 247 18.36 15.69 -15.30
CA ASN A 247 18.89 16.85 -14.61
C ASN A 247 19.60 16.51 -13.27
N GLY A 248 19.71 15.24 -12.90
CA GLY A 248 20.30 14.79 -11.63
C GLY A 248 19.52 15.25 -10.40
N GLN A 249 18.22 15.49 -10.54
CA GLN A 249 17.33 15.83 -9.42
C GLN A 249 16.97 14.57 -8.64
N ARG A 250 16.86 14.70 -7.31
CA ARG A 250 16.51 13.57 -6.46
C ARG A 250 15.02 13.21 -6.62
N ILE A 251 14.73 11.92 -6.64
CA ILE A 251 13.39 11.36 -6.68
C ILE A 251 13.11 10.63 -5.38
N PHE A 252 12.10 11.09 -4.64
CA PHE A 252 11.62 10.47 -3.41
C PHE A 252 10.26 9.82 -3.63
N ALA A 253 10.10 8.61 -3.13
CA ALA A 253 8.82 7.90 -3.19
C ALA A 253 8.10 7.95 -1.84
N ILE A 254 6.81 8.30 -1.84
CA ILE A 254 5.92 8.16 -0.70
C ILE A 254 5.32 6.75 -0.73
N GLY A 255 5.80 5.90 0.16
CA GLY A 255 5.34 4.53 0.36
C GLY A 255 5.90 3.52 -0.64
N THR A 256 5.85 2.28 -0.22
CA THR A 256 6.33 1.12 -0.98
C THR A 256 5.55 0.91 -2.28
N THR A 257 4.31 1.37 -2.36
CA THR A 257 3.48 1.31 -3.57
C THR A 257 3.98 2.23 -4.67
N SER A 258 4.41 3.45 -4.33
CA SER A 258 5.07 4.36 -5.28
C SER A 258 6.39 3.77 -5.77
N VAL A 259 7.19 3.21 -4.86
CA VAL A 259 8.43 2.50 -5.21
C VAL A 259 8.16 1.38 -6.23
N ARG A 260 7.22 0.51 -5.94
CA ARG A 260 6.90 -0.63 -6.82
C ARG A 260 6.41 -0.17 -8.20
N THR A 261 5.64 0.93 -8.27
CA THR A 261 5.22 1.50 -9.54
C THR A 261 6.41 2.00 -10.34
N LEU A 262 7.28 2.83 -9.74
CA LEU A 262 8.44 3.40 -10.40
C LEU A 262 9.41 2.32 -10.90
N GLU A 263 9.79 1.39 -10.05
CA GLU A 263 10.70 0.29 -10.40
C GLU A 263 10.08 -0.66 -11.44
N SER A 264 8.77 -0.91 -11.39
CA SER A 264 8.09 -1.76 -12.39
C SER A 264 8.09 -1.12 -13.77
N VAL A 265 7.84 0.18 -13.87
CA VAL A 265 7.90 0.91 -15.16
C VAL A 265 9.32 0.91 -15.69
N TRP A 266 10.31 1.20 -14.85
CA TRP A 266 11.71 1.20 -15.25
C TRP A 266 12.19 -0.18 -15.72
N ASN A 267 11.88 -1.23 -14.99
CA ASN A 267 12.24 -2.61 -15.36
C ASN A 267 11.64 -3.03 -16.72
N ARG A 268 10.47 -2.47 -17.07
CA ARG A 268 9.80 -2.77 -18.32
C ARG A 268 10.36 -1.99 -19.50
N PHE A 269 10.72 -0.72 -19.32
CA PHE A 269 11.02 0.19 -20.43
C PHE A 269 12.45 0.77 -20.42
N GLY A 270 13.21 0.64 -19.32
CA GLY A 270 14.51 1.30 -19.11
C GLY A 270 14.44 2.82 -18.97
N LYS A 271 13.23 3.36 -18.83
CA LYS A 271 12.88 4.77 -18.63
C LYS A 271 11.48 4.86 -18.04
N PHE A 272 11.04 6.04 -17.65
CA PHE A 272 9.64 6.25 -17.33
C PHE A 272 8.83 6.41 -18.64
N GLU A 273 7.67 5.76 -18.70
CA GLU A 273 6.83 5.71 -19.91
C GLU A 273 5.36 5.76 -19.48
N GLU A 274 4.52 6.45 -20.28
CA GLU A 274 3.07 6.37 -20.10
C GLU A 274 2.62 4.92 -20.29
N CYS A 275 2.03 4.33 -19.28
CA CYS A 275 1.60 2.94 -19.31
C CYS A 275 0.58 2.58 -18.26
N SER A 276 -0.09 1.48 -18.51
CA SER A 276 -0.79 0.70 -17.51
C SER A 276 -0.27 -0.73 -17.52
N GLY A 277 -0.39 -1.42 -16.39
CA GLY A 277 0.07 -2.79 -16.29
C GLY A 277 -0.23 -3.41 -14.95
N GLU A 278 0.22 -4.63 -14.81
CA GLU A 278 0.21 -5.37 -13.54
C GLU A 278 1.65 -5.61 -13.09
N THR A 279 1.88 -5.56 -11.79
CA THR A 279 3.20 -5.83 -11.21
C THR A 279 3.12 -6.90 -10.13
N LYS A 280 4.01 -7.87 -10.23
CA LYS A 280 4.38 -8.84 -9.18
C LYS A 280 5.77 -8.54 -8.63
N LEU A 281 6.27 -7.33 -8.82
CA LEU A 281 7.62 -6.99 -8.42
C LEU A 281 7.81 -7.21 -6.92
N PHE A 282 8.73 -8.09 -6.59
CA PHE A 282 9.18 -8.38 -5.25
C PHE A 282 10.64 -7.92 -5.09
N ILE A 283 10.84 -6.94 -4.22
CA ILE A 283 12.15 -6.34 -3.96
C ILE A 283 12.68 -6.87 -2.62
N TYR A 284 13.87 -7.47 -2.65
CA TYR A 284 14.59 -7.97 -1.49
C TYR A 284 16.09 -7.79 -1.69
N PRO A 285 16.95 -8.00 -0.69
CA PRO A 285 18.39 -7.73 -0.80
C PRO A 285 19.05 -8.46 -1.97
N GLY A 286 19.75 -7.67 -2.79
CA GLY A 286 20.31 -8.07 -4.09
C GLY A 286 19.62 -7.43 -5.29
N TYR A 287 18.49 -6.75 -5.08
CA TYR A 287 17.80 -5.98 -6.12
C TYR A 287 18.64 -4.77 -6.55
N GLN A 288 18.69 -4.50 -7.85
CA GLN A 288 19.33 -3.31 -8.41
C GLN A 288 18.34 -2.18 -8.51
N TRP A 289 18.56 -1.14 -7.72
CA TRP A 289 17.72 0.05 -7.70
C TRP A 289 18.01 1.00 -8.86
N HIS A 290 16.98 1.57 -9.46
CA HIS A 290 17.10 2.40 -10.66
C HIS A 290 16.45 3.78 -10.51
N THR A 291 15.42 3.92 -9.72
CA THR A 291 14.51 5.05 -9.86
C THR A 291 14.59 6.08 -8.76
N ILE A 292 14.77 5.68 -7.51
CA ILE A 292 14.64 6.57 -6.35
C ILE A 292 15.97 6.85 -5.65
N ASP A 293 16.03 8.03 -5.05
CA ASP A 293 17.14 8.50 -4.20
C ASP A 293 16.77 8.45 -2.72
N GLY A 294 15.49 8.31 -2.42
CA GLY A 294 14.98 8.15 -1.07
C GLY A 294 13.52 7.73 -1.04
N MET A 295 13.04 7.38 0.14
CA MET A 295 11.64 7.02 0.34
C MET A 295 11.15 7.38 1.74
N LEU A 296 9.86 7.70 1.84
CA LEU A 296 9.11 7.73 3.09
C LEU A 296 8.27 6.47 3.19
N THR A 297 8.34 5.76 4.29
CA THR A 297 7.54 4.55 4.53
C THR A 297 7.19 4.40 6.00
N ASN A 298 6.16 3.62 6.31
CA ASN A 298 5.85 3.25 7.69
C ASN A 298 6.75 2.10 8.15
N PHE A 299 6.75 1.82 9.44
CA PHE A 299 7.38 0.61 9.98
C PHE A 299 6.57 -0.63 9.63
N HIS A 300 7.24 -1.67 9.16
CA HIS A 300 6.65 -2.88 8.62
C HIS A 300 6.72 -4.08 9.58
N LEU A 301 5.86 -5.07 9.35
CA LEU A 301 5.82 -6.33 10.08
C LEU A 301 7.13 -7.11 10.00
N PRO A 302 7.50 -7.85 11.06
CA PRO A 302 8.52 -8.89 10.95
C PRO A 302 8.18 -9.87 9.82
N LYS A 303 9.20 -10.38 9.15
CA LYS A 303 9.06 -11.39 8.07
C LYS A 303 8.20 -10.96 6.88
N SER A 304 7.94 -9.65 6.71
CA SER A 304 7.14 -9.15 5.60
C SER A 304 7.99 -8.85 4.36
N THR A 305 7.35 -8.90 3.19
CA THR A 305 7.99 -8.46 1.94
C THR A 305 8.44 -7.00 1.98
N LEU A 306 7.80 -6.19 2.83
CA LEU A 306 8.07 -4.76 2.93
C LEU A 306 9.34 -4.45 3.73
N ILE A 307 9.62 -5.16 4.83
CA ILE A 307 10.91 -4.99 5.53
C ILE A 307 12.09 -5.46 4.64
N MET A 308 11.84 -6.48 3.78
CA MET A 308 12.84 -6.95 2.82
C MET A 308 13.15 -5.88 1.77
N MET A 309 12.16 -5.13 1.32
CA MET A 309 12.36 -3.98 0.42
C MET A 309 13.24 -2.92 1.09
N ILE A 310 12.96 -2.57 2.35
CA ILE A 310 13.79 -1.61 3.08
C ILE A 310 15.22 -2.13 3.25
N ALA A 311 15.38 -3.40 3.61
CA ALA A 311 16.69 -4.03 3.75
C ALA A 311 17.47 -4.08 2.43
N SER A 312 16.77 -4.18 1.29
CA SER A 312 17.39 -4.07 -0.04
C SER A 312 17.93 -2.67 -0.34
N PHE A 313 17.28 -1.62 0.17
CA PHE A 313 17.67 -0.23 -0.09
C PHE A 313 18.72 0.27 0.90
N VAL A 314 18.55 -0.05 2.17
CA VAL A 314 19.37 0.46 3.27
C VAL A 314 20.54 -0.49 3.62
N GLY A 315 20.39 -1.77 3.33
CA GLY A 315 21.25 -2.84 3.81
C GLY A 315 20.63 -3.60 4.99
N TYR A 316 20.83 -4.90 5.01
CA TYR A 316 20.18 -5.82 5.93
C TYR A 316 20.46 -5.50 7.41
N GLU A 317 21.74 -5.46 7.79
CA GLU A 317 22.14 -5.28 9.19
C GLU A 317 21.64 -3.94 9.75
N PHE A 318 21.82 -2.86 8.99
CA PHE A 318 21.41 -1.52 9.43
C PHE A 318 19.89 -1.36 9.47
N THR A 319 19.15 -2.04 8.60
CA THR A 319 17.68 -2.08 8.68
C THR A 319 17.22 -2.69 9.98
N LEU A 320 17.75 -3.85 10.36
CA LEU A 320 17.39 -4.50 11.63
C LEU A 320 17.82 -3.67 12.85
N GLU A 321 18.96 -2.99 12.78
CA GLU A 321 19.39 -2.06 13.83
C GLU A 321 18.39 -0.91 14.00
N ALA A 322 17.99 -0.26 12.90
CA ALA A 322 17.01 0.83 12.91
C ALA A 322 15.65 0.38 13.46
N TYR A 323 15.19 -0.83 13.11
CA TYR A 323 13.93 -1.39 13.64
C TYR A 323 14.02 -1.70 15.12
N ARG A 324 15.15 -2.25 15.61
CA ARG A 324 15.38 -2.45 17.06
C ARG A 324 15.41 -1.13 17.82
N HIS A 325 16.02 -0.09 17.24
CA HIS A 325 15.97 1.27 17.81
C HIS A 325 14.52 1.77 17.90
N ALA A 326 13.73 1.63 16.83
CA ALA A 326 12.33 2.07 16.82
C ALA A 326 11.50 1.34 17.88
N VAL A 327 11.70 0.03 18.08
CA VAL A 327 11.04 -0.74 19.14
C VAL A 327 11.45 -0.24 20.53
N LYS A 328 12.75 -0.05 20.75
CA LYS A 328 13.30 0.46 22.01
C LYS A 328 12.75 1.85 22.38
N GLU A 329 12.69 2.73 21.37
CA GLU A 329 12.17 4.10 21.54
C GLU A 329 10.64 4.18 21.47
N LYS A 330 9.96 3.02 21.39
CA LYS A 330 8.50 2.92 21.39
C LYS A 330 7.83 3.71 20.26
N TYR A 331 8.37 3.59 19.05
CA TYR A 331 7.67 4.02 17.86
C TYR A 331 6.38 3.22 17.68
N ARG A 332 5.40 3.80 17.01
CA ARG A 332 4.16 3.14 16.62
C ARG A 332 4.34 2.47 15.27
N PHE A 333 3.83 1.27 15.11
CA PHE A 333 4.05 0.43 13.93
C PHE A 333 2.80 0.32 13.05
N PHE A 334 3.00 0.03 11.78
CA PHE A 334 2.05 -0.25 10.70
C PHE A 334 1.24 0.96 10.23
N SER A 335 0.01 0.72 9.70
CA SER A 335 -0.77 1.67 8.90
C SER A 335 -1.03 3.01 9.57
N PHE A 336 -1.32 3.02 10.87
CA PHE A 336 -1.55 4.24 11.66
C PHE A 336 -0.36 4.61 12.55
N GLY A 337 0.76 3.95 12.32
CA GLY A 337 1.97 4.17 13.08
C GLY A 337 2.78 5.39 12.64
N ASP A 338 4.02 5.40 13.11
CA ASP A 338 5.05 6.37 12.75
C ASP A 338 5.71 6.00 11.42
N CYS A 339 6.66 6.80 10.97
CA CYS A 339 7.29 6.59 9.66
C CYS A 339 8.82 6.65 9.72
N MET A 340 9.43 6.24 8.62
CA MET A 340 10.85 6.42 8.33
C MET A 340 10.99 7.27 7.07
N LEU A 341 11.91 8.22 7.09
CA LEU A 341 12.43 8.88 5.89
C LEU A 341 13.84 8.33 5.63
N ILE A 342 14.05 7.73 4.47
CA ILE A 342 15.35 7.19 4.06
C ILE A 342 15.87 8.10 2.96
N THR A 343 17.08 8.62 3.12
CA THR A 343 17.77 9.46 2.14
C THR A 343 19.18 8.95 1.89
N ASN A 344 19.65 9.07 0.66
CA ASN A 344 21.02 8.71 0.26
C ASN A 344 22.04 9.85 0.48
N GLU A 345 21.70 10.84 1.29
CA GLU A 345 22.63 11.86 1.78
C GLU A 345 23.48 11.34 2.93
#